data_1f0dcc35edc8f8d13d75f80ca3353690
#
_entry.id   1f0dcc35edc8f8d13d75f80ca3353690
#
_cell.length_a   1.000
_cell.length_b   1.000
_cell.length_c   1.000
_cell.angle_alpha   90.00
_cell.angle_beta   90.00
_cell.angle_gamma   90.00
#
_symmetry.space_group_name_H-M   'P 1'
#
loop_
_entity.id
_entity.type
_entity.pdbx_description
1 polymer ?
#
loop_
_entity_poly.entity_id
_entity_poly.type
_entity_poly.pdbx_seq_one_letter_code
_entity_poly.pdbx_strand_id
1 'polypeptide(L)'
;MKQIFESDHISYAAVSEDLLTDYLIMVNDNEHVARFIGGRHEPYSEEKEREWVREKLEENAQVFSMIEKNSGQFIGNVELMDVHGTAAELGIAITAEKQELGYGTEAIRAVTQYGMDVLGLERIFLKVFPDNVRAIHVYEKCGFHEYARTPEDVFMEITSQSPVG
;
A
#
# COMPACT_ATOMS: atom_id res chain seq x y z
N MET A 1 -7.18 -15.98 -7.97
CA MET A 1 -6.50 -15.31 -6.85
C MET A 1 -7.35 -15.41 -5.60
N LYS A 2 -6.71 -15.49 -4.46
CA LYS A 2 -7.41 -15.63 -3.18
C LYS A 2 -7.74 -14.27 -2.59
N GLN A 3 -9.03 -13.94 -2.51
CA GLN A 3 -9.48 -12.72 -1.84
C GLN A 3 -9.34 -12.87 -0.32
N ILE A 4 -8.78 -11.85 0.33
CA ILE A 4 -8.59 -11.82 1.78
C ILE A 4 -9.66 -10.96 2.44
N PHE A 5 -9.92 -9.77 1.90
CA PHE A 5 -10.98 -8.87 2.36
C PHE A 5 -11.39 -7.95 1.20
N GLU A 6 -12.37 -7.08 1.42
CA GLU A 6 -12.86 -6.17 0.39
C GLU A 6 -13.34 -4.84 0.98
N SER A 7 -13.44 -3.85 0.13
CA SER A 7 -14.10 -2.57 0.42
C SER A 7 -15.11 -2.31 -0.69
N ASP A 8 -15.72 -1.14 -0.72
CA ASP A 8 -16.83 -0.87 -1.65
C ASP A 8 -16.50 -1.15 -3.12
N HIS A 9 -15.31 -0.74 -3.58
CA HIS A 9 -14.93 -0.83 -5.00
C HIS A 9 -13.72 -1.74 -5.25
N ILE A 10 -13.10 -2.25 -4.20
CA ILE A 10 -11.82 -2.97 -4.28
C ILE A 10 -11.90 -4.34 -3.61
N SER A 11 -11.39 -5.37 -4.31
CA SER A 11 -11.07 -6.67 -3.70
C SER A 11 -9.58 -6.70 -3.38
N TYR A 12 -9.24 -7.13 -2.17
CA TYR A 12 -7.84 -7.24 -1.72
C TYR A 12 -7.47 -8.72 -1.70
N ALA A 13 -6.55 -9.09 -2.58
CA ALA A 13 -6.17 -10.48 -2.79
C ALA A 13 -4.74 -10.75 -2.38
N ALA A 14 -4.42 -12.00 -2.07
CA ALA A 14 -3.03 -12.41 -1.89
C ALA A 14 -2.25 -12.12 -3.18
N VAL A 15 -0.97 -11.79 -3.05
CA VAL A 15 -0.11 -11.58 -4.23
C VAL A 15 -0.06 -12.86 -5.04
N SER A 16 0.08 -12.73 -6.36
CA SER A 16 0.00 -13.87 -7.29
C SER A 16 0.90 -13.66 -8.49
N GLU A 17 1.49 -14.75 -8.99
CA GLU A 17 2.24 -14.72 -10.25
C GLU A 17 1.32 -14.39 -11.44
N ASP A 18 0.01 -14.57 -11.30
CA ASP A 18 -0.96 -14.18 -12.34
C ASP A 18 -0.94 -12.67 -12.62
N LEU A 19 -0.48 -11.87 -11.66
CA LEU A 19 -0.40 -10.42 -11.77
C LEU A 19 1.00 -9.90 -12.10
N LEU A 20 1.91 -10.79 -12.46
CA LEU A 20 3.32 -10.45 -12.66
C LEU A 20 3.53 -9.32 -13.67
N THR A 21 2.82 -9.34 -14.79
CA THR A 21 2.90 -8.29 -15.81
C THR A 21 2.45 -6.96 -15.24
N ASP A 22 1.36 -6.95 -14.49
CA ASP A 22 0.85 -5.74 -13.85
C ASP A 22 1.83 -5.18 -12.82
N TYR A 23 2.43 -6.06 -12.02
CA TYR A 23 3.43 -5.65 -11.03
C TYR A 23 4.63 -5.00 -11.71
N LEU A 24 5.12 -5.59 -12.80
CA LEU A 24 6.29 -5.06 -13.51
C LEU A 24 6.01 -3.68 -14.11
N ILE A 25 4.84 -3.49 -14.69
CA ILE A 25 4.44 -2.18 -15.24
C ILE A 25 4.46 -1.13 -14.12
N MET A 26 3.89 -1.48 -12.97
CA MET A 26 3.80 -0.56 -11.83
C MET A 26 5.16 -0.25 -11.22
N VAL A 27 5.92 -1.27 -10.82
CA VAL A 27 7.19 -1.05 -10.10
C VAL A 27 8.27 -0.42 -10.97
N ASN A 28 8.20 -0.58 -12.28
CA ASN A 28 9.17 -0.01 -13.21
C ASN A 28 8.73 1.36 -13.77
N ASP A 29 7.57 1.86 -13.36
CA ASP A 29 7.12 3.20 -13.71
C ASP A 29 7.78 4.23 -12.79
N ASN A 30 8.96 4.70 -13.17
CA ASN A 30 9.72 5.65 -12.37
C ASN A 30 9.05 7.02 -12.27
N GLU A 31 8.34 7.44 -13.31
CA GLU A 31 7.72 8.77 -13.36
C GLU A 31 6.48 8.90 -12.49
N HIS A 32 5.64 7.87 -12.47
CA HIS A 32 4.33 7.95 -11.84
C HIS A 32 4.24 7.17 -10.52
N VAL A 33 5.18 6.27 -10.25
CA VAL A 33 5.13 5.39 -9.07
C VAL A 33 6.43 5.43 -8.27
N ALA A 34 7.52 4.91 -8.81
CA ALA A 34 8.73 4.67 -8.04
C ALA A 34 9.32 5.94 -7.43
N ARG A 35 9.29 7.06 -8.12
CA ARG A 35 9.86 8.32 -7.62
C ARG A 35 9.20 8.82 -6.34
N PHE A 36 7.96 8.38 -6.07
CA PHE A 36 7.20 8.77 -4.87
C PHE A 36 7.33 7.78 -3.72
N ILE A 37 7.84 6.56 -3.99
CA ILE A 37 7.82 5.44 -3.03
C ILE A 37 9.23 4.95 -2.74
N GLY A 38 10.21 5.33 -2.98
CA GLY A 38 11.56 4.83 -2.70
C GLY A 38 12.59 5.45 -3.63
N GLY A 39 12.09 6.17 -4.63
CA GLY A 39 12.92 6.81 -5.62
C GLY A 39 13.06 5.98 -6.89
N ARG A 40 13.59 6.61 -7.93
CA ARG A 40 13.83 5.96 -9.21
C ARG A 40 14.88 4.86 -9.09
N HIS A 41 14.73 3.82 -9.89
CA HIS A 41 15.65 2.67 -9.90
C HIS A 41 15.75 2.07 -11.29
N GLU A 42 16.74 1.20 -11.47
CA GLU A 42 16.85 0.40 -12.68
C GLU A 42 15.67 -0.59 -12.74
N PRO A 43 15.20 -0.94 -13.96
CA PRO A 43 14.05 -1.84 -14.08
C PRO A 43 14.28 -3.19 -13.41
N TYR A 44 13.30 -3.64 -12.65
CA TYR A 44 13.28 -4.99 -12.11
C TYR A 44 12.93 -5.99 -13.22
N SER A 45 13.62 -7.14 -13.22
CA SER A 45 13.35 -8.21 -14.15
C SER A 45 12.10 -9.00 -13.74
N GLU A 46 11.52 -9.72 -14.69
CA GLU A 46 10.41 -10.64 -14.44
C GLU A 46 10.79 -11.68 -13.38
N GLU A 47 12.00 -12.24 -13.47
CA GLU A 47 12.48 -13.23 -12.52
C GLU A 47 12.55 -12.67 -11.10
N LYS A 48 13.05 -11.46 -10.95
CA LYS A 48 13.18 -10.81 -9.65
C LYS A 48 11.81 -10.53 -9.03
N GLU A 49 10.87 -10.10 -9.84
CA GLU A 49 9.51 -9.84 -9.37
C GLU A 49 8.78 -11.14 -9.01
N ARG A 50 9.04 -12.22 -9.74
CA ARG A 50 8.50 -13.56 -9.43
C ARG A 50 9.04 -14.06 -8.09
N GLU A 51 10.33 -13.85 -7.83
CA GLU A 51 10.94 -14.18 -6.54
C GLU A 51 10.29 -13.40 -5.41
N TRP A 52 10.01 -12.11 -5.62
CA TRP A 52 9.34 -11.27 -4.63
C TRP A 52 7.96 -11.85 -4.27
N VAL A 53 7.17 -12.26 -5.27
CA VAL A 53 5.87 -12.89 -5.03
C VAL A 53 6.02 -14.15 -4.18
N ARG A 54 6.97 -15.01 -4.53
CA ARG A 54 7.21 -16.26 -3.80
C ARG A 54 7.62 -16.00 -2.36
N GLU A 55 8.52 -15.07 -2.14
CA GLU A 55 8.97 -14.69 -0.80
C GLU A 55 7.81 -14.19 0.06
N LYS A 56 6.98 -13.31 -0.50
CA LYS A 56 5.83 -12.77 0.23
C LYS A 56 4.82 -13.84 0.61
N LEU A 57 4.59 -14.81 -0.27
CA LEU A 57 3.72 -15.95 0.03
C LEU A 57 4.31 -16.86 1.09
N GLU A 58 5.61 -17.15 1.03
CA GLU A 58 6.30 -17.99 2.02
C GLU A 58 6.33 -17.34 3.40
N GLU A 59 6.55 -16.04 3.47
CA GLU A 59 6.57 -15.27 4.71
C GLU A 59 5.18 -15.04 5.30
N ASN A 60 4.13 -15.33 4.55
CA ASN A 60 2.76 -14.97 4.92
C ASN A 60 2.63 -13.48 5.17
N ALA A 61 3.30 -12.68 4.34
CA ALA A 61 3.36 -11.23 4.50
C ALA A 61 1.99 -10.59 4.29
N GLN A 62 1.75 -9.49 5.01
CA GLN A 62 0.49 -8.74 4.91
C GLN A 62 0.57 -7.76 3.73
N VAL A 63 0.66 -8.30 2.52
CA VAL A 63 0.67 -7.54 1.28
C VAL A 63 -0.50 -8.00 0.41
N PHE A 64 -1.27 -7.04 -0.09
CA PHE A 64 -2.51 -7.32 -0.81
C PHE A 64 -2.50 -6.64 -2.17
N SER A 65 -2.82 -7.42 -3.20
CA SER A 65 -3.04 -6.87 -4.54
C SER A 65 -4.47 -6.39 -4.63
N MET A 66 -4.64 -5.15 -5.08
CA MET A 66 -5.95 -4.50 -5.18
C MET A 66 -6.51 -4.70 -6.58
N ILE A 67 -7.72 -5.22 -6.64
CA ILE A 67 -8.43 -5.49 -7.89
C ILE A 67 -9.70 -4.66 -7.94
N GLU A 68 -9.89 -3.94 -9.02
CA GLU A 68 -11.10 -3.15 -9.25
C GLU A 68 -12.29 -4.08 -9.47
N LYS A 69 -13.31 -3.99 -8.61
CA LYS A 69 -14.46 -4.90 -8.68
C LYS A 69 -15.19 -4.87 -10.01
N ASN A 70 -15.37 -3.67 -10.59
CA ASN A 70 -16.14 -3.52 -11.82
C ASN A 70 -15.49 -4.14 -13.06
N SER A 71 -14.17 -4.12 -13.13
CA SER A 71 -13.43 -4.52 -14.34
C SER A 71 -12.56 -5.75 -14.16
N GLY A 72 -12.24 -6.10 -12.92
CA GLY A 72 -11.24 -7.12 -12.65
C GLY A 72 -9.81 -6.67 -12.89
N GLN A 73 -9.58 -5.38 -13.15
CA GLN A 73 -8.25 -4.85 -13.43
C GLN A 73 -7.46 -4.57 -12.15
N PHE A 74 -6.15 -4.71 -12.29
CA PHE A 74 -5.22 -4.42 -11.19
C PHE A 74 -5.15 -2.92 -10.91
N ILE A 75 -5.21 -2.57 -9.63
CA ILE A 75 -5.12 -1.19 -9.17
C ILE A 75 -3.72 -0.89 -8.62
N GLY A 76 -3.17 -1.81 -7.84
CA GLY A 76 -1.92 -1.60 -7.13
C GLY A 76 -1.76 -2.59 -5.97
N ASN A 77 -0.76 -2.35 -5.13
CA ASN A 77 -0.53 -3.15 -3.93
C ASN A 77 -0.58 -2.26 -2.69
N VAL A 78 -1.13 -2.80 -1.62
CA VAL A 78 -1.12 -2.16 -0.29
C VAL A 78 -0.61 -3.17 0.72
N GLU A 79 0.21 -2.74 1.67
CA GLU A 79 0.83 -3.66 2.62
C GLU A 79 0.97 -3.08 4.02
N LEU A 80 1.02 -3.99 4.99
CA LEU A 80 1.41 -3.69 6.36
C LEU A 80 2.73 -4.42 6.61
N MET A 81 3.82 -3.66 6.63
CA MET A 81 5.19 -4.17 6.71
C MET A 81 5.67 -4.24 8.15
N ASP A 82 6.63 -5.12 8.37
CA ASP A 82 7.37 -5.21 9.63
C ASP A 82 6.46 -5.23 10.86
N VAL A 83 5.46 -6.11 10.81
CA VAL A 83 4.51 -6.25 11.92
C VAL A 83 5.27 -6.71 13.17
N HIS A 84 5.34 -5.85 14.17
CA HIS A 84 5.99 -6.13 15.47
C HIS A 84 4.98 -5.85 16.58
N GLY A 85 4.55 -6.93 17.24
CA GLY A 85 3.55 -6.80 18.29
C GLY A 85 2.27 -6.18 17.73
N THR A 86 1.96 -4.95 18.13
CA THR A 86 0.73 -4.25 17.72
C THR A 86 0.99 -3.06 16.80
N ALA A 87 2.16 -2.99 16.18
CA ALA A 87 2.52 -1.92 15.26
C ALA A 87 2.94 -2.45 13.89
N ALA A 88 2.68 -1.70 12.84
CA ALA A 88 3.11 -2.03 11.48
C ALA A 88 3.27 -0.76 10.65
N GLU A 89 4.06 -0.87 9.60
CA GLU A 89 4.27 0.23 8.65
C GLU A 89 3.41 0.04 7.41
N LEU A 90 2.66 1.07 7.02
CA LEU A 90 1.82 1.06 5.84
C LEU A 90 2.63 1.43 4.60
N GLY A 91 2.48 0.66 3.53
CA GLY A 91 2.99 1.00 2.21
C GLY A 91 1.87 0.84 1.18
N ILE A 92 1.84 1.70 0.18
CA ILE A 92 0.85 1.62 -0.90
C ILE A 92 1.46 2.11 -2.20
N ALA A 93 1.17 1.41 -3.29
CA ALA A 93 1.53 1.80 -4.64
C ALA A 93 0.33 1.60 -5.55
N ILE A 94 0.01 2.61 -6.35
CA ILE A 94 -1.11 2.56 -7.30
C ILE A 94 -0.56 2.77 -8.70
N THR A 95 -0.91 1.87 -9.62
CA THR A 95 -0.47 1.98 -11.01
C THR A 95 -1.03 3.26 -11.66
N ALA A 96 -0.27 3.83 -12.62
CA ALA A 96 -0.55 5.16 -13.15
C ALA A 96 -2.02 5.36 -13.62
N GLU A 97 -2.57 4.38 -14.34
CA GLU A 97 -3.92 4.47 -14.88
C GLU A 97 -5.02 4.50 -13.81
N LYS A 98 -4.71 4.06 -12.60
CA LYS A 98 -5.68 3.98 -11.50
C LYS A 98 -5.49 5.05 -10.44
N GLN A 99 -4.56 5.97 -10.66
CA GLN A 99 -4.34 7.10 -9.76
C GLN A 99 -5.44 8.15 -9.95
N GLU A 100 -5.65 8.98 -8.92
CA GLU A 100 -6.60 10.09 -8.92
C GLU A 100 -8.08 9.69 -9.11
N LEU A 101 -8.41 8.45 -8.76
CA LEU A 101 -9.78 7.92 -8.85
C LEU A 101 -10.39 7.65 -7.47
N GLY A 102 -9.69 8.02 -6.38
CA GLY A 102 -10.16 7.79 -5.00
C GLY A 102 -9.76 6.46 -4.41
N TYR A 103 -9.07 5.60 -5.14
CA TYR A 103 -8.66 4.27 -4.64
C TYR A 103 -7.68 4.34 -3.48
N GLY A 104 -6.77 5.32 -3.49
CA GLY A 104 -5.82 5.48 -2.38
C GLY A 104 -6.52 5.70 -1.06
N THR A 105 -7.48 6.61 -1.02
CA THR A 105 -8.27 6.90 0.18
C THR A 105 -9.03 5.67 0.64
N GLU A 106 -9.73 5.01 -0.28
CA GLU A 106 -10.51 3.80 0.04
C GLU A 106 -9.61 2.69 0.60
N ALA A 107 -8.47 2.45 -0.05
CA ALA A 107 -7.54 1.38 0.34
C ALA A 107 -6.89 1.65 1.70
N ILE A 108 -6.46 2.88 1.95
CA ILE A 108 -5.82 3.24 3.21
C ILE A 108 -6.79 3.05 4.37
N ARG A 109 -8.04 3.49 4.21
CA ARG A 109 -9.08 3.28 5.22
C ARG A 109 -9.35 1.79 5.45
N ALA A 110 -9.48 1.03 4.38
CA ALA A 110 -9.81 -0.41 4.45
C ALA A 110 -8.68 -1.22 5.09
N VAL A 111 -7.43 -0.99 4.70
CA VAL A 111 -6.29 -1.75 5.26
C VAL A 111 -6.03 -1.34 6.72
N THR A 112 -6.24 -0.08 7.05
CA THR A 112 -6.14 0.39 8.44
C THR A 112 -7.17 -0.32 9.32
N GLN A 113 -8.41 -0.39 8.85
CA GLN A 113 -9.49 -1.06 9.57
C GLN A 113 -9.19 -2.57 9.72
N TYR A 114 -8.76 -3.21 8.63
CA TYR A 114 -8.35 -4.61 8.64
C TYR A 114 -7.22 -4.87 9.64
N GLY A 115 -6.20 -4.01 9.62
CA GLY A 115 -5.07 -4.12 10.55
C GLY A 115 -5.50 -4.05 12.01
N MET A 116 -6.39 -3.12 12.32
CA MET A 116 -6.87 -2.96 13.69
C MET A 116 -7.85 -4.05 14.11
N ASP A 117 -8.83 -4.37 13.28
CA ASP A 117 -9.90 -5.32 13.61
C ASP A 117 -9.49 -6.78 13.51
N VAL A 118 -8.69 -7.14 12.52
CA VAL A 118 -8.32 -8.53 12.25
C VAL A 118 -6.94 -8.88 12.80
N LEU A 119 -5.96 -7.99 12.61
CA LEU A 119 -4.59 -8.24 13.07
C LEU A 119 -4.33 -7.73 14.48
N GLY A 120 -5.26 -6.99 15.07
CA GLY A 120 -5.12 -6.47 16.42
C GLY A 120 -4.09 -5.35 16.56
N LEU A 121 -3.81 -4.63 15.49
CA LEU A 121 -2.84 -3.53 15.53
C LEU A 121 -3.40 -2.35 16.32
N GLU A 122 -2.53 -1.72 17.10
CA GLU A 122 -2.85 -0.51 17.86
C GLU A 122 -2.23 0.73 17.23
N ARG A 123 -1.22 0.55 16.37
CA ARG A 123 -0.52 1.65 15.72
C ARG A 123 -0.12 1.26 14.29
N ILE A 124 -0.44 2.14 13.35
CA ILE A 124 0.01 2.02 11.95
C ILE A 124 0.72 3.32 11.61
N PHE A 125 1.94 3.23 11.12
CA PHE A 125 2.75 4.39 10.79
C PHE A 125 3.24 4.30 9.35
N LEU A 126 3.72 5.42 8.82
CA LEU A 126 4.26 5.49 7.46
C LEU A 126 5.28 6.61 7.37
N LYS A 127 6.05 6.58 6.28
CA LYS A 127 6.88 7.72 5.90
C LYS A 127 6.54 8.10 4.46
N VAL A 128 6.62 9.38 4.18
CA VAL A 128 6.29 9.93 2.87
C VAL A 128 7.23 11.10 2.57
N PHE A 129 7.63 11.24 1.30
CA PHE A 129 8.48 12.37 0.91
C PHE A 129 7.75 13.70 1.13
N PRO A 130 8.45 14.73 1.66
CA PRO A 130 7.79 16.02 1.96
C PRO A 130 7.16 16.71 0.76
N ASP A 131 7.67 16.46 -0.45
CA ASP A 131 7.14 17.04 -1.69
C ASP A 131 5.93 16.29 -2.24
N ASN A 132 5.61 15.14 -1.67
CA ASN A 132 4.43 14.38 -2.07
C ASN A 132 3.19 14.90 -1.31
N VAL A 133 2.83 16.14 -1.61
CA VAL A 133 1.75 16.87 -0.94
C VAL A 133 0.41 16.16 -1.08
N ARG A 134 0.17 15.57 -2.26
CA ARG A 134 -1.07 14.83 -2.53
C ARG A 134 -1.23 13.62 -1.60
N ALA A 135 -0.16 12.85 -1.43
CA ALA A 135 -0.20 11.67 -0.54
C ALA A 135 -0.39 12.10 0.91
N ILE A 136 0.32 13.11 1.37
CA ILE A 136 0.19 13.65 2.74
C ILE A 136 -1.26 14.04 3.00
N HIS A 137 -1.89 14.74 2.06
CA HIS A 137 -3.29 15.15 2.18
C HIS A 137 -4.24 13.94 2.28
N VAL A 138 -4.00 12.91 1.47
CA VAL A 138 -4.80 11.67 1.51
C VAL A 138 -4.65 10.98 2.87
N TYR A 139 -3.42 10.87 3.39
CA TYR A 139 -3.19 10.27 4.70
C TYR A 139 -3.89 11.05 5.81
N GLU A 140 -3.82 12.37 5.77
CA GLU A 140 -4.51 13.23 6.74
C GLU A 140 -6.04 13.00 6.71
N LYS A 141 -6.60 12.91 5.49
CA LYS A 141 -8.03 12.59 5.31
C LYS A 141 -8.41 11.26 5.93
N CYS A 142 -7.50 10.31 5.96
CA CYS A 142 -7.74 8.98 6.52
C CYS A 142 -7.49 8.88 8.02
N GLY A 143 -7.14 9.99 8.67
CA GLY A 143 -6.96 10.04 10.12
C GLY A 143 -5.50 9.97 10.58
N PHE A 144 -4.55 9.89 9.66
CA PHE A 144 -3.13 9.92 10.02
C PHE A 144 -2.71 11.34 10.36
N HIS A 145 -1.77 11.48 11.28
CA HIS A 145 -1.18 12.77 11.64
C HIS A 145 0.34 12.68 11.69
N GLU A 146 0.99 13.78 11.37
CA GLU A 146 2.44 13.88 11.42
C GLU A 146 2.92 13.85 12.87
N TYR A 147 3.92 13.01 13.17
CA TYR A 147 4.51 12.96 14.49
C TYR A 147 6.02 13.25 14.48
N ALA A 148 6.66 13.24 13.33
CA ALA A 148 8.09 13.55 13.19
C ALA A 148 8.39 13.94 11.74
N ARG A 149 9.53 14.61 11.55
CA ARG A 149 9.94 15.04 10.22
C ARG A 149 11.47 15.15 10.17
N THR A 150 12.03 14.71 9.04
CA THR A 150 13.43 14.96 8.68
C THR A 150 13.42 15.73 7.36
N PRO A 151 14.58 16.20 6.86
CA PRO A 151 14.63 16.81 5.52
C PRO A 151 14.16 15.87 4.40
N GLU A 152 14.29 14.55 4.60
CA GLU A 152 13.96 13.54 3.58
C GLU A 152 12.56 12.98 3.73
N ASP A 153 12.02 12.94 4.94
CA ASP A 153 10.77 12.22 5.21
C ASP A 153 9.84 12.95 6.17
N VAL A 154 8.54 12.81 5.93
CA VAL A 154 7.48 13.13 6.88
C VAL A 154 7.00 11.80 7.45
N PHE A 155 6.93 11.69 8.78
CA PHE A 155 6.47 10.49 9.48
C PHE A 155 5.06 10.74 10.02
N MET A 156 4.14 9.85 9.68
CA MET A 156 2.74 9.96 10.07
C MET A 156 2.26 8.68 10.73
N GLU A 157 1.26 8.79 11.60
CA GLU A 157 0.70 7.62 12.25
C GLU A 157 -0.79 7.78 12.52
N ILE A 158 -1.44 6.62 12.71
CA ILE A 158 -2.79 6.52 13.26
C ILE A 158 -2.74 5.45 14.36
N THR A 159 -3.48 5.66 15.45
CA THR A 159 -3.56 4.70 16.54
C THR A 159 -5.00 4.22 16.70
N SER A 160 -5.17 3.08 17.37
CA SER A 160 -6.52 2.54 17.64
C SER A 160 -7.38 3.46 18.51
N GLN A 161 -6.76 4.46 19.13
CA GLN A 161 -7.46 5.48 19.93
C GLN A 161 -7.91 6.67 19.09
N SER A 162 -7.40 6.77 17.85
CA SER A 162 -7.76 7.82 16.92
C SER A 162 -8.94 7.38 16.06
N PRO A 163 -9.88 8.27 15.70
CA PRO A 163 -10.94 7.88 14.79
C PRO A 163 -10.34 7.61 13.39
N VAL A 164 -10.79 6.52 12.75
CA VAL A 164 -10.45 6.23 11.36
C VAL A 164 -11.23 7.21 10.49
N GLY A 165 -10.52 8.11 9.85
CA GLY A 165 -11.09 9.25 9.15
C GLY A 165 -11.84 9.00 7.85
#